data_ad3c8e654fa8a7712617150a5b26cb56
#
_entry.id   ad3c8e654fa8a7712617150a5b26cb56
#
_cell.length_a   1.000
_cell.length_b   1.000
_cell.length_c   1.000
_cell.angle_alpha   90.00
_cell.angle_beta   90.00
_cell.angle_gamma   90.00
#
_symmetry.space_group_name_H-M   'P 1'
#
loop_
_entity.id
_entity.type
_entity.pdbx_description
1 polymer ?
#
loop_
_entity_poly.entity_id
_entity_poly.type
_entity_poly.pdbx_seq_one_letter_code
_entity_poly.pdbx_strand_id
1 'polypeptide(L)'
;MEEDEVKIRIVSATAADAAALADLFIGHITAHPEYISHGEIQMGVGEGFVQDGRLVTRPAPGAREKWMKSILYEMSDDAVSHIWKAVDDKGTLMGFCAAYIVGDADIRFGMVGDILVNSQCRGGGVGNTLLQTAIDWFHSKGIQDIFLESGKDNHNAHRYFEKRGFVHVSEIYKLMEK
;
A
#
# COMPACT_ATOMS: atom_id res chain seq x y z
N MET A 1 -11.72 -34.56 -0.85
CA MET A 1 -11.64 -33.43 -1.79
C MET A 1 -10.39 -32.69 -1.41
N GLU A 2 -9.34 -32.82 -2.21
CA GLU A 2 -8.17 -31.96 -2.07
C GLU A 2 -8.67 -30.53 -2.35
N GLU A 3 -8.58 -29.65 -1.37
CA GLU A 3 -8.72 -28.21 -1.61
C GLU A 3 -7.57 -27.87 -2.55
N ASP A 4 -7.88 -27.48 -3.80
CA ASP A 4 -6.90 -26.98 -4.74
C ASP A 4 -6.23 -25.76 -4.10
N GLU A 5 -5.00 -25.93 -3.65
CA GLU A 5 -4.17 -24.88 -3.06
C GLU A 5 -3.99 -23.78 -4.14
N VAL A 6 -4.63 -22.65 -3.95
CA VAL A 6 -4.56 -21.54 -4.92
C VAL A 6 -3.11 -21.08 -5.01
N LYS A 7 -2.50 -21.36 -6.14
CA LYS A 7 -1.09 -20.99 -6.38
C LYS A 7 -0.96 -19.49 -6.59
N ILE A 8 -0.24 -18.83 -5.68
CA ILE A 8 0.04 -17.38 -5.75
C ILE A 8 1.26 -17.16 -6.63
N ARG A 9 1.16 -16.30 -7.64
CA ARG A 9 2.28 -15.81 -8.45
C ARG A 9 2.46 -14.32 -8.24
N ILE A 10 3.68 -13.91 -7.91
CA ILE A 10 4.06 -12.50 -7.82
C ILE A 10 4.75 -12.11 -9.12
N VAL A 11 4.23 -11.08 -9.76
CA VAL A 11 4.76 -10.53 -11.01
C VAL A 11 4.82 -9.01 -10.94
N SER A 12 5.73 -8.40 -11.70
CA SER A 12 5.77 -6.93 -11.83
C SER A 12 4.47 -6.43 -12.43
N ALA A 13 3.92 -5.38 -11.84
CA ALA A 13 2.81 -4.66 -12.44
C ALA A 13 3.30 -3.76 -13.57
N THR A 14 2.44 -3.50 -14.52
CA THR A 14 2.70 -2.63 -15.68
C THR A 14 1.65 -1.54 -15.77
N ALA A 15 1.86 -0.55 -16.61
CA ALA A 15 0.90 0.52 -16.83
C ALA A 15 -0.51 0.00 -17.22
N ALA A 16 -0.58 -1.15 -17.88
CA ALA A 16 -1.86 -1.79 -18.22
C ALA A 16 -2.65 -2.26 -16.98
N ASP A 17 -1.98 -2.46 -15.87
CA ASP A 17 -2.60 -2.90 -14.60
C ASP A 17 -3.13 -1.72 -13.76
N ALA A 18 -2.70 -0.49 -14.05
CA ALA A 18 -2.96 0.67 -13.21
C ALA A 18 -4.45 0.89 -12.90
N ALA A 19 -5.33 0.66 -13.87
CA ALA A 19 -6.78 0.79 -13.67
C ALA A 19 -7.32 -0.26 -12.67
N ALA A 20 -6.91 -1.52 -12.80
CA ALA A 20 -7.35 -2.60 -11.90
C ALA A 20 -6.80 -2.41 -10.48
N LEU A 21 -5.55 -1.95 -10.35
CA LEU A 21 -4.96 -1.61 -9.06
C LEU A 21 -5.70 -0.44 -8.40
N ALA A 22 -6.02 0.60 -9.18
CA ALA A 22 -6.80 1.75 -8.69
C ALA A 22 -8.20 1.34 -8.23
N ASP A 23 -8.89 0.47 -8.96
CA ASP A 23 -10.20 -0.02 -8.57
C ASP A 23 -10.14 -0.80 -7.26
N LEU A 24 -9.11 -1.64 -7.08
CA LEU A 24 -8.91 -2.38 -5.85
C LEU A 24 -8.62 -1.45 -4.66
N PHE A 25 -7.73 -0.47 -4.83
CA PHE A 25 -7.35 0.47 -3.78
C PHE A 25 -8.51 1.39 -3.39
N ILE A 26 -9.15 2.03 -4.35
CA ILE A 26 -10.27 2.94 -4.10
C ILE A 26 -11.47 2.19 -3.51
N GLY A 27 -11.75 0.98 -3.98
CA GLY A 27 -12.77 0.12 -3.38
C GLY A 27 -12.50 -0.15 -1.90
N HIS A 28 -11.24 -0.39 -1.54
CA HIS A 28 -10.83 -0.62 -0.17
C HIS A 28 -11.01 0.61 0.73
N ILE A 29 -10.50 1.77 0.34
CA ILE A 29 -10.63 3.00 1.15
C ILE A 29 -12.06 3.56 1.15
N THR A 30 -12.90 3.18 0.18
CA THR A 30 -14.33 3.50 0.19
C THR A 30 -15.08 2.63 1.21
N ALA A 31 -14.74 1.35 1.30
CA ALA A 31 -15.31 0.44 2.29
C ALA A 31 -14.78 0.69 3.70
N HIS A 32 -13.55 1.21 3.82
CA HIS A 32 -12.84 1.45 5.08
C HIS A 32 -12.21 2.85 5.08
N PRO A 33 -13.01 3.94 5.09
CA PRO A 33 -12.47 5.29 5.04
C PRO A 33 -11.59 5.63 6.25
N GLU A 34 -11.78 4.95 7.38
CA GLU A 34 -10.96 5.07 8.58
C GLU A 34 -9.50 4.60 8.39
N TYR A 35 -9.20 3.89 7.29
CA TYR A 35 -7.85 3.43 7.00
C TYR A 35 -7.02 4.44 6.20
N ILE A 36 -7.65 5.51 5.72
CA ILE A 36 -6.94 6.59 5.00
C ILE A 36 -5.89 7.22 5.92
N SER A 37 -4.65 7.21 5.48
CA SER A 37 -3.50 7.78 6.18
C SER A 37 -3.26 9.24 5.78
N HIS A 38 -2.25 9.86 6.40
CA HIS A 38 -1.84 11.21 6.02
C HIS A 38 -1.30 11.26 4.58
N GLY A 39 -0.67 10.19 4.10
CA GLY A 39 -0.15 10.12 2.74
C GLY A 39 -1.25 10.27 1.69
N GLU A 40 -2.36 9.54 1.82
CA GLU A 40 -3.51 9.70 0.92
C GLU A 40 -4.12 11.10 1.01
N ILE A 41 -4.12 11.72 2.21
CA ILE A 41 -4.58 13.11 2.37
C ILE A 41 -3.64 14.08 1.65
N GLN A 42 -2.33 13.93 1.80
CA GLN A 42 -1.33 14.77 1.15
C GLN A 42 -1.37 14.65 -0.39
N MET A 43 -1.64 13.45 -0.90
CA MET A 43 -1.81 13.20 -2.33
C MET A 43 -3.16 13.68 -2.88
N GLY A 44 -4.08 14.11 -2.02
CA GLY A 44 -5.44 14.48 -2.41
C GLY A 44 -6.31 13.29 -2.84
N VAL A 45 -5.91 12.08 -2.51
CA VAL A 45 -6.70 10.83 -2.69
C VAL A 45 -7.71 10.68 -1.56
N GLY A 46 -7.32 11.06 -0.34
CA GLY A 46 -8.18 11.17 0.81
C GLY A 46 -8.40 12.62 1.21
N GLU A 47 -9.47 12.88 1.94
CA GLU A 47 -9.69 14.14 2.66
C GLU A 47 -10.10 13.86 4.09
N GLY A 48 -9.70 14.75 5.00
CA GLY A 48 -10.02 14.66 6.41
C GLY A 48 -10.68 15.94 6.92
N PHE A 49 -11.67 15.78 7.77
CA PHE A 49 -12.37 16.87 8.44
C PHE A 49 -12.63 16.52 9.91
N VAL A 50 -12.84 17.53 10.74
CA VAL A 50 -13.16 17.31 12.15
C VAL A 50 -14.66 17.21 12.33
N GLN A 51 -15.10 16.11 12.95
CA GLN A 51 -16.48 15.89 13.38
C GLN A 51 -16.46 15.43 14.83
N ASP A 52 -17.21 16.11 15.69
CA ASP A 52 -17.28 15.82 17.13
C ASP A 52 -15.89 15.73 17.81
N GLY A 53 -14.97 16.61 17.40
CA GLY A 53 -13.61 16.69 17.93
C GLY A 53 -12.66 15.57 17.47
N ARG A 54 -13.07 14.76 16.48
CA ARG A 54 -12.27 13.68 15.92
C ARG A 54 -12.05 13.88 14.42
N LEU A 55 -10.87 13.47 13.94
CA LEU A 55 -10.63 13.42 12.51
C LEU A 55 -11.46 12.28 11.90
N VAL A 56 -12.26 12.63 10.90
CA VAL A 56 -12.98 11.70 10.03
C VAL A 56 -12.40 11.82 8.65
N THR A 57 -12.21 10.70 7.98
CA THR A 57 -11.60 10.61 6.65
C THR A 57 -12.57 9.99 5.66
N ARG A 58 -12.42 10.36 4.39
CA ARG A 58 -13.15 9.78 3.26
C ARG A 58 -12.33 9.91 1.98
N PRO A 59 -12.60 9.10 0.94
CA PRO A 59 -12.03 9.33 -0.38
C PRO A 59 -12.39 10.72 -0.90
N ALA A 60 -11.40 11.43 -1.44
CA ALA A 60 -11.61 12.75 -2.02
C ALA A 60 -12.26 12.65 -3.41
N PRO A 61 -12.92 13.71 -3.91
CA PRO A 61 -13.36 13.77 -5.30
C PRO A 61 -12.18 13.56 -6.26
N GLY A 62 -12.33 12.68 -7.26
CA GLY A 62 -11.28 12.33 -8.19
C GLY A 62 -10.15 11.47 -7.59
N ALA A 63 -10.36 10.82 -6.45
CA ALA A 63 -9.37 9.99 -5.77
C ALA A 63 -8.77 8.92 -6.68
N ARG A 64 -9.60 8.26 -7.50
CA ARG A 64 -9.17 7.19 -8.40
C ARG A 64 -8.13 7.68 -9.42
N GLU A 65 -8.44 8.77 -10.09
CA GLU A 65 -7.56 9.37 -11.12
C GLU A 65 -6.26 9.89 -10.51
N LYS A 66 -6.33 10.48 -9.33
CA LYS A 66 -5.15 10.97 -8.60
C LYS A 66 -4.24 9.82 -8.17
N TRP A 67 -4.80 8.76 -7.59
CA TRP A 67 -4.04 7.59 -7.20
C TRP A 67 -3.44 6.87 -8.42
N MET A 68 -4.22 6.71 -9.49
CA MET A 68 -3.74 6.11 -10.73
C MET A 68 -2.59 6.89 -11.36
N LYS A 69 -2.65 8.23 -11.32
CA LYS A 69 -1.56 9.09 -11.78
C LYS A 69 -0.29 8.88 -10.97
N SER A 70 -0.41 8.76 -9.64
CA SER A 70 0.72 8.51 -8.76
C SER A 70 1.36 7.16 -9.05
N ILE A 71 0.57 6.10 -9.15
CA ILE A 71 1.10 4.75 -9.38
C ILE A 71 1.78 4.63 -10.76
N LEU A 72 1.25 5.30 -11.79
CA LEU A 72 1.88 5.35 -13.11
C LEU A 72 3.22 6.10 -13.08
N TYR A 73 3.32 7.15 -12.27
CA TYR A 73 4.59 7.85 -12.04
C TYR A 73 5.60 6.94 -11.35
N GLU A 74 5.20 6.21 -10.31
CA GLU A 74 6.05 5.25 -9.62
C GLU A 74 6.53 4.13 -10.54
N MET A 75 5.72 3.68 -11.50
CA MET A 75 6.10 2.69 -12.51
C MET A 75 7.12 3.21 -13.54
N SER A 76 7.43 4.50 -13.55
CA SER A 76 8.29 5.11 -14.58
C SER A 76 9.79 4.94 -14.32
N ASP A 77 10.21 4.55 -13.10
CA ASP A 77 11.62 4.39 -12.73
C ASP A 77 11.86 3.16 -11.85
N ASP A 78 12.14 2.04 -12.47
CA ASP A 78 12.43 0.76 -11.80
C ASP A 78 13.70 0.77 -10.93
N ALA A 79 14.53 1.80 -11.03
CA ALA A 79 15.74 1.90 -10.22
C ALA A 79 15.40 2.23 -8.76
N VAL A 80 14.36 3.03 -8.56
CA VAL A 80 13.97 3.56 -7.24
C VAL A 80 12.55 3.19 -6.82
N SER A 81 11.75 2.60 -7.69
CA SER A 81 10.37 2.23 -7.40
C SER A 81 10.00 0.92 -8.08
N HIS A 82 9.22 0.09 -7.42
CA HIS A 82 8.73 -1.15 -8.02
C HIS A 82 7.35 -1.51 -7.47
N ILE A 83 6.50 -2.03 -8.36
CA ILE A 83 5.15 -2.45 -8.00
C ILE A 83 4.96 -3.89 -8.44
N TRP A 84 4.57 -4.73 -7.50
CA TRP A 84 4.21 -6.13 -7.73
C TRP A 84 2.72 -6.32 -7.59
N LYS A 85 2.18 -7.20 -8.41
CA LYS A 85 0.83 -7.75 -8.23
C LYS A 85 0.91 -9.24 -7.93
N ALA A 86 0.04 -9.70 -7.07
CA ALA A 86 -0.21 -11.11 -6.84
C ALA A 86 -1.40 -11.54 -7.69
N VAL A 87 -1.25 -12.65 -8.42
CA VAL A 87 -2.30 -13.22 -9.25
C VAL A 87 -2.41 -14.73 -9.00
N ASP A 88 -3.61 -15.27 -9.18
CA ASP A 88 -3.84 -16.71 -9.20
C ASP A 88 -3.45 -17.35 -10.54
N ASP A 89 -3.66 -18.65 -10.68
CA ASP A 89 -3.38 -19.40 -11.92
C ASP A 89 -4.23 -18.95 -13.12
N LYS A 90 -5.36 -18.30 -12.85
CA LYS A 90 -6.27 -17.75 -13.87
C LYS A 90 -5.93 -16.31 -14.23
N GLY A 91 -4.95 -15.70 -13.53
CA GLY A 91 -4.57 -14.32 -13.71
C GLY A 91 -5.45 -13.31 -12.93
N THR A 92 -6.28 -13.77 -12.01
CA THR A 92 -7.11 -12.91 -11.19
C THR A 92 -6.24 -12.12 -10.20
N LEU A 93 -6.46 -10.81 -10.09
CA LEU A 93 -5.74 -9.94 -9.17
C LEU A 93 -6.13 -10.26 -7.71
N MET A 94 -5.17 -10.74 -6.94
CA MET A 94 -5.31 -11.07 -5.53
C MET A 94 -4.85 -9.96 -4.59
N GLY A 95 -3.98 -9.09 -5.06
CA GLY A 95 -3.41 -7.98 -4.28
C GLY A 95 -2.21 -7.36 -4.98
N PHE A 96 -1.65 -6.34 -4.37
CA PHE A 96 -0.44 -5.67 -4.87
C PHE A 96 0.38 -5.07 -3.73
N CYS A 97 1.63 -4.74 -4.04
CA CYS A 97 2.53 -3.99 -3.18
C CYS A 97 3.32 -2.99 -4.02
N ALA A 98 3.36 -1.74 -3.59
CA ALA A 98 4.20 -0.69 -4.15
C ALA A 98 5.31 -0.37 -3.15
N ALA A 99 6.54 -0.26 -3.64
CA ALA A 99 7.71 0.05 -2.84
C ALA A 99 8.61 1.05 -3.57
N TYR A 100 9.20 1.96 -2.82
CA TYR A 100 10.11 2.97 -3.38
C TYR A 100 11.25 3.30 -2.42
N ILE A 101 12.38 3.72 -3.01
CA ILE A 101 13.58 4.13 -2.29
C ILE A 101 13.60 5.65 -2.22
N VAL A 102 13.78 6.16 -1.02
CA VAL A 102 13.81 7.60 -0.72
C VAL A 102 15.21 7.98 -0.26
N GLY A 103 15.61 9.21 -0.53
CA GLY A 103 16.89 9.77 -0.10
C GLY A 103 17.87 9.96 -1.23
N ASP A 104 19.09 10.32 -0.86
CA ASP A 104 20.20 10.61 -1.78
C ASP A 104 21.35 9.58 -1.63
N ALA A 105 22.54 9.95 -2.11
CA ALA A 105 23.69 9.05 -2.08
C ALA A 105 24.16 8.70 -0.64
N ASP A 106 23.92 9.60 0.33
CA ASP A 106 24.42 9.47 1.69
C ASP A 106 23.42 8.80 2.62
N ILE A 107 22.12 9.08 2.45
CA ILE A 107 21.06 8.53 3.30
C ILE A 107 19.94 8.01 2.40
N ARG A 108 19.75 6.70 2.39
CA ARG A 108 18.71 6.01 1.63
C ARG A 108 17.93 5.07 2.53
N PHE A 109 16.63 5.05 2.35
CA PHE A 109 15.73 4.12 3.03
C PHE A 109 14.61 3.65 2.10
N GLY A 110 14.01 2.54 2.43
CA GLY A 110 12.88 1.97 1.71
C GLY A 110 11.55 2.39 2.31
N MET A 111 10.59 2.66 1.47
CA MET A 111 9.18 2.84 1.85
C MET A 111 8.32 1.79 1.16
N VAL A 112 7.57 1.03 1.95
CA VAL A 112 6.42 0.29 1.44
C VAL A 112 5.27 1.29 1.37
N GLY A 113 4.96 1.77 0.17
CA GLY A 113 3.95 2.80 -0.07
C GLY A 113 2.54 2.25 0.11
N ASP A 114 2.21 1.24 -0.69
CA ASP A 114 0.93 0.55 -0.62
C ASP A 114 1.13 -0.95 -0.51
N ILE A 115 0.36 -1.61 0.33
CA ILE A 115 0.20 -3.06 0.32
C ILE A 115 -1.27 -3.41 0.59
N LEU A 116 -1.88 -4.10 -0.34
CA LEU A 116 -3.30 -4.41 -0.29
C LEU A 116 -3.58 -5.81 -0.82
N VAL A 117 -4.39 -6.55 -0.08
CA VAL A 117 -4.91 -7.86 -0.49
C VAL A 117 -6.42 -7.77 -0.70
N ASN A 118 -6.88 -8.24 -1.84
CA ASN A 118 -8.31 -8.37 -2.13
C ASN A 118 -9.00 -9.12 -0.97
N SER A 119 -10.10 -8.57 -0.47
CA SER A 119 -10.81 -9.10 0.69
C SER A 119 -11.20 -10.59 0.54
N GLN A 120 -11.48 -11.03 -0.68
CA GLN A 120 -11.81 -12.43 -0.99
C GLN A 120 -10.59 -13.36 -0.99
N CYS A 121 -9.37 -12.81 -1.02
CA CYS A 121 -8.12 -13.58 -1.07
C CYS A 121 -7.32 -13.53 0.26
N ARG A 122 -7.93 -13.01 1.32
CA ARG A 122 -7.29 -12.92 2.64
C ARG A 122 -7.14 -14.31 3.27
N GLY A 123 -6.12 -14.45 4.14
CA GLY A 123 -5.83 -15.71 4.83
C GLY A 123 -4.95 -16.68 4.04
N GLY A 124 -4.81 -16.52 2.72
CA GLY A 124 -4.01 -17.40 1.85
C GLY A 124 -2.51 -17.02 1.71
N GLY A 125 -1.97 -16.16 2.58
CA GLY A 125 -0.54 -15.82 2.55
C GLY A 125 -0.15 -14.74 1.53
N VAL A 126 -1.07 -14.22 0.71
CA VAL A 126 -0.81 -13.24 -0.35
C VAL A 126 -0.05 -12.01 0.18
N GLY A 127 -0.52 -11.42 1.29
CA GLY A 127 0.13 -10.25 1.88
C GLY A 127 1.54 -10.54 2.36
N ASN A 128 1.78 -11.73 2.92
CA ASN A 128 3.13 -12.14 3.36
C ASN A 128 4.08 -12.27 2.19
N THR A 129 3.63 -12.89 1.11
CA THR A 129 4.45 -13.07 -0.09
C THR A 129 4.76 -11.73 -0.75
N LEU A 130 3.79 -10.83 -0.85
CA LEU A 130 4.00 -9.48 -1.38
C LEU A 130 4.98 -8.67 -0.53
N LEU A 131 4.79 -8.65 0.79
CA LEU A 131 5.66 -7.90 1.70
C LEU A 131 7.10 -8.45 1.68
N GLN A 132 7.26 -9.78 1.69
CA GLN A 132 8.59 -10.39 1.62
C GLN A 132 9.27 -10.07 0.30
N THR A 133 8.55 -10.08 -0.82
CA THR A 133 9.09 -9.69 -2.14
C THR A 133 9.62 -8.25 -2.12
N ALA A 134 8.89 -7.32 -1.51
CA ALA A 134 9.34 -5.94 -1.37
C ALA A 134 10.58 -5.82 -0.47
N ILE A 135 10.61 -6.52 0.66
CA ILE A 135 11.77 -6.54 1.57
C ILE A 135 13.01 -7.10 0.86
N ASP A 136 12.88 -8.21 0.13
CA ASP A 136 13.98 -8.82 -0.61
C ASP A 136 14.50 -7.88 -1.71
N TRP A 137 13.61 -7.15 -2.37
CA TRP A 137 13.99 -6.15 -3.35
C TRP A 137 14.78 -5.00 -2.71
N PHE A 138 14.34 -4.46 -1.58
CA PHE A 138 15.10 -3.44 -0.84
C PHE A 138 16.50 -3.93 -0.46
N HIS A 139 16.59 -5.14 0.08
CA HIS A 139 17.89 -5.74 0.44
C HIS A 139 18.80 -5.92 -0.79
N SER A 140 18.22 -6.30 -1.94
CA SER A 140 18.98 -6.41 -3.20
C SER A 140 19.54 -5.08 -3.69
N LYS A 141 18.93 -3.96 -3.28
CA LYS A 141 19.38 -2.59 -3.55
C LYS A 141 20.30 -2.02 -2.45
N GLY A 142 20.65 -2.84 -1.45
CA GLY A 142 21.48 -2.42 -0.31
C GLY A 142 20.74 -1.57 0.73
N ILE A 143 19.42 -1.57 0.71
CA ILE A 143 18.58 -0.84 1.66
C ILE A 143 18.25 -1.74 2.85
N GLN A 144 18.57 -1.27 4.06
CA GLN A 144 18.32 -1.98 5.32
C GLN A 144 17.19 -1.33 6.13
N ASP A 145 17.11 0.01 6.11
CA ASP A 145 16.07 0.76 6.80
C ASP A 145 14.81 0.79 5.95
N ILE A 146 13.79 0.08 6.39
CA ILE A 146 12.53 -0.07 5.68
C ILE A 146 11.39 0.44 6.55
N PHE A 147 10.61 1.37 6.03
CA PHE A 147 9.48 1.99 6.68
C PHE A 147 8.19 1.69 5.92
N LEU A 148 7.09 1.85 6.63
CA LEU A 148 5.75 1.94 6.07
C LEU A 148 4.92 2.89 6.92
N GLU A 149 3.83 3.38 6.37
CA GLU A 149 2.83 4.09 7.16
C GLU A 149 1.47 3.40 7.06
N SER A 150 0.64 3.65 8.03
CA SER A 150 -0.72 3.13 8.09
C SER A 150 -1.63 4.14 8.77
N GLY A 151 -2.86 4.25 8.31
CA GLY A 151 -3.86 5.09 8.96
C GLY A 151 -3.98 4.78 10.45
N LYS A 152 -4.11 5.82 11.28
CA LYS A 152 -4.10 5.71 12.75
C LYS A 152 -5.14 4.72 13.32
N ASP A 153 -6.24 4.51 12.60
CA ASP A 153 -7.34 3.64 13.00
C ASP A 153 -7.31 2.27 12.29
N ASN A 154 -6.28 2.01 11.47
CA ASN A 154 -6.09 0.72 10.79
C ASN A 154 -5.42 -0.32 11.71
N HIS A 155 -6.09 -0.65 12.81
CA HIS A 155 -5.55 -1.57 13.81
C HIS A 155 -5.28 -2.99 13.27
N ASN A 156 -5.96 -3.41 12.20
CA ASN A 156 -5.69 -4.69 11.55
C ASN A 156 -4.32 -4.68 10.88
N ALA A 157 -3.98 -3.62 10.16
CA ALA A 157 -2.67 -3.45 9.55
C ALA A 157 -1.57 -3.32 10.62
N HIS A 158 -1.80 -2.55 11.70
CA HIS A 158 -0.84 -2.42 12.78
C HIS A 158 -0.45 -3.78 13.36
N ARG A 159 -1.43 -4.60 13.76
CA ARG A 159 -1.16 -5.97 14.26
C ARG A 159 -0.49 -6.86 13.23
N TYR A 160 -0.82 -6.69 11.95
CA TYR A 160 -0.20 -7.44 10.87
C TYR A 160 1.29 -7.13 10.74
N PHE A 161 1.67 -5.85 10.78
CA PHE A 161 3.06 -5.40 10.64
C PHE A 161 3.89 -5.68 11.90
N GLU A 162 3.34 -5.46 13.08
CA GLU A 162 4.00 -5.75 14.36
C GLU A 162 4.41 -7.23 14.45
N LYS A 163 3.56 -8.16 14.04
CA LYS A 163 3.87 -9.60 13.98
C LYS A 163 5.01 -9.94 13.02
N ARG A 164 5.41 -8.99 12.15
CA ARG A 164 6.50 -9.15 11.16
C ARG A 164 7.73 -8.33 11.50
N GLY A 165 7.80 -7.81 12.72
CA GLY A 165 8.97 -7.12 13.25
C GLY A 165 8.99 -5.62 12.98
N PHE A 166 7.95 -5.04 12.39
CA PHE A 166 7.82 -3.58 12.34
C PHE A 166 7.45 -3.05 13.72
N VAL A 167 8.01 -1.91 14.07
CA VAL A 167 7.73 -1.22 15.33
C VAL A 167 7.22 0.19 15.05
N HIS A 168 6.33 0.67 15.89
CA HIS A 168 5.83 2.03 15.81
C HIS A 168 6.95 3.02 16.15
N VAL A 169 7.22 3.99 15.26
CA VAL A 169 8.37 4.93 15.40
C VAL A 169 7.96 6.39 15.52
N SER A 170 6.77 6.77 15.04
CA SER A 170 6.33 8.16 15.06
C SER A 170 4.83 8.33 14.94
N GLU A 171 4.34 9.54 15.22
CA GLU A 171 2.97 9.98 14.99
C GLU A 171 2.97 11.26 14.15
N ILE A 172 1.94 11.45 13.34
CA ILE A 172 1.77 12.64 12.50
C ILE A 172 0.51 13.39 12.94
N TYR A 173 0.65 14.70 13.10
CA TYR A 173 -0.43 15.61 13.46
C TYR A 173 -0.69 16.58 12.32
N LYS A 174 -1.96 16.83 12.02
CA LYS A 174 -2.41 17.81 11.03
C LYS A 174 -3.09 18.97 11.73
N LEU A 175 -2.63 20.21 11.44
CA LEU A 175 -3.37 21.41 11.87
C LEU A 175 -4.71 21.49 11.11
N MET A 176 -5.80 21.55 11.84
CA MET A 176 -7.13 21.80 11.29
C MET A 176 -7.52 23.23 11.65
N GLU A 177 -7.74 24.06 10.64
CA GLU A 177 -8.29 25.41 10.85
C GLU A 177 -9.74 25.30 11.32
N LYS A 178 -10.14 26.20 12.23
CA LYS A 178 -11.48 26.24 12.83
C LYS A 178 -12.50 26.85 11.88
#